data_8d8f4f5a77208f3a6aa7ffbda81f6d8f
#
_entry.id   8d8f4f5a77208f3a6aa7ffbda81f6d8f
#
_cell.length_a   1.000
_cell.length_b   1.000
_cell.length_c   1.000
_cell.angle_alpha   90.00
_cell.angle_beta   90.00
_cell.angle_gamma   90.00
#
_symmetry.space_group_name_H-M   'P 1'
#
loop_
_entity.id
_entity.type
_entity.pdbx_description
1 polymer ?
#
loop_
_entity_poly.entity_id
_entity_poly.type
_entity_poly.pdbx_seq_one_letter_code
_entity_poly.pdbx_strand_id
1 'polypeptide(L)'
;MLTKILNIKHPIIMAPMFLVSNTKMVCAAMNNGIAGCIPALNYRTIKELKEALLILKQNKPKHGAFGFNLIVNKSNPKYKQQLNIICEMGCDFIITSLGNPAETIQLAKTKGIKVFCDVTDLKFAQKVEHLGADAIIAVNNLAGGHRGHLSPNKLIQTIKSTCKIPIISAGGVSCKSQVEEMMSLGYSGVSVGSPFIASIESDVSIEYKEACVNFGKSDIVMTSRISGTPCTVINTPYVKKIGTELSGFERYFLKHPLLKKWAKMLRFILGSIQITNAAKKVTYKTLWVAGPSIENTTKIESVKQIINRLI
;
A
#
# COMPACT_ATOMS: atom_id res chain seq x y z
N MET A 1 -11.38 -15.29 8.48
CA MET A 1 -10.43 -14.42 9.17
C MET A 1 -9.08 -14.48 8.45
N LEU A 2 -8.42 -13.36 8.33
CA LEU A 2 -7.10 -13.23 7.64
C LEU A 2 -6.04 -14.18 8.21
N THR A 3 -6.05 -14.42 9.51
CA THR A 3 -5.11 -15.35 10.19
C THR A 3 -5.17 -16.77 9.62
N LYS A 4 -6.39 -17.26 9.28
CA LYS A 4 -6.55 -18.60 8.67
C LYS A 4 -6.11 -18.61 7.19
N ILE A 5 -6.38 -17.52 6.45
CA ILE A 5 -6.06 -17.44 5.02
C ILE A 5 -4.55 -17.45 4.78
N LEU A 6 -3.79 -16.74 5.62
CA LEU A 6 -2.35 -16.53 5.46
C LEU A 6 -1.50 -17.32 6.48
N ASN A 7 -2.11 -18.11 7.37
CA ASN A 7 -1.39 -18.83 8.44
C ASN A 7 -0.48 -17.90 9.28
N ILE A 8 -1.04 -16.77 9.73
CA ILE A 8 -0.36 -15.77 10.57
C ILE A 8 -1.00 -15.70 11.96
N LYS A 9 -0.28 -15.17 12.95
CA LYS A 9 -0.74 -15.08 14.35
C LYS A 9 -1.75 -13.94 14.56
N HIS A 10 -1.47 -12.79 13.96
CA HIS A 10 -2.25 -11.57 14.14
C HIS A 10 -2.88 -11.13 12.81
N PRO A 11 -4.12 -10.63 12.77
CA PRO A 11 -4.85 -10.33 11.54
C PRO A 11 -4.37 -9.01 10.88
N ILE A 12 -3.05 -8.89 10.70
CA ILE A 12 -2.39 -7.66 10.24
C ILE A 12 -1.55 -7.95 9.01
N ILE A 13 -1.66 -7.10 7.99
CA ILE A 13 -0.73 -6.99 6.87
C ILE A 13 0.06 -5.69 7.04
N MET A 14 1.39 -5.74 7.06
CA MET A 14 2.20 -4.57 6.77
C MET A 14 2.01 -4.21 5.30
N ALA A 15 1.32 -3.09 5.05
CA ALA A 15 0.89 -2.69 3.72
C ALA A 15 2.07 -2.48 2.76
N PRO A 16 1.87 -2.69 1.45
CA PRO A 16 2.86 -2.33 0.45
C PRO A 16 2.99 -0.81 0.36
N MET A 17 4.20 -0.30 0.54
CA MET A 17 4.52 1.12 0.44
C MET A 17 5.63 1.34 -0.60
N PHE A 18 5.32 2.12 -1.64
CA PHE A 18 6.26 2.34 -2.74
C PHE A 18 7.54 3.02 -2.24
N LEU A 19 8.69 2.38 -2.53
CA LEU A 19 10.04 2.78 -2.10
C LEU A 19 10.28 2.87 -0.58
N VAL A 20 9.33 2.38 0.22
CA VAL A 20 9.44 2.29 1.68
C VAL A 20 9.60 0.84 2.11
N SER A 21 8.64 -0.03 1.72
CA SER A 21 8.69 -1.44 2.06
C SER A 21 9.88 -2.14 1.39
N ASN A 22 10.62 -2.91 2.16
CA ASN A 22 11.78 -3.70 1.70
C ASN A 22 11.78 -5.10 2.32
N THR A 23 12.73 -5.95 1.91
CA THR A 23 12.83 -7.34 2.41
C THR A 23 13.12 -7.40 3.91
N LYS A 24 13.90 -6.49 4.48
CA LYS A 24 14.20 -6.45 5.93
C LYS A 24 12.93 -6.21 6.74
N MET A 25 12.12 -5.24 6.32
CA MET A 25 10.83 -4.95 6.96
C MET A 25 9.89 -6.15 6.90
N VAL A 26 9.78 -6.82 5.74
CA VAL A 26 8.89 -7.97 5.58
C VAL A 26 9.38 -9.17 6.37
N CYS A 27 10.68 -9.45 6.41
CA CYS A 27 11.24 -10.48 7.28
C CYS A 27 10.94 -10.20 8.76
N ALA A 28 11.09 -8.94 9.20
CA ALA A 28 10.75 -8.54 10.57
C ALA A 28 9.24 -8.70 10.84
N ALA A 29 8.37 -8.34 9.89
CA ALA A 29 6.93 -8.54 10.00
C ALA A 29 6.55 -10.02 10.13
N MET A 30 7.08 -10.87 9.26
CA MET A 30 6.85 -12.33 9.30
C MET A 30 7.30 -12.95 10.62
N ASN A 31 8.50 -12.59 11.11
CA ASN A 31 9.05 -13.10 12.37
C ASN A 31 8.22 -12.68 13.60
N ASN A 32 7.43 -11.63 13.48
CA ASN A 32 6.49 -11.18 14.52
C ASN A 32 5.04 -11.60 14.24
N GLY A 33 4.82 -12.60 13.38
CA GLY A 33 3.54 -13.28 13.21
C GLY A 33 2.48 -12.50 12.43
N ILE A 34 2.86 -11.51 11.63
CA ILE A 34 2.00 -10.80 10.69
C ILE A 34 2.42 -11.09 9.24
N ALA A 35 1.61 -10.66 8.29
CA ALA A 35 2.00 -10.67 6.88
C ALA A 35 2.73 -9.37 6.50
N GLY A 36 3.66 -9.45 5.55
CA GLY A 36 4.32 -8.30 4.95
C GLY A 36 4.16 -8.26 3.44
N CYS A 37 4.03 -7.06 2.87
CA CYS A 37 3.87 -6.88 1.43
C CYS A 37 4.83 -5.82 0.86
N ILE A 38 5.42 -6.11 -0.30
CA ILE A 38 6.33 -5.20 -1.01
C ILE A 38 5.74 -4.87 -2.39
N PRO A 39 5.73 -3.61 -2.83
CA PRO A 39 5.44 -3.30 -4.23
C PRO A 39 6.49 -3.89 -5.17
N ALA A 40 6.07 -4.69 -6.15
CA ALA A 40 7.00 -5.24 -7.14
C ALA A 40 7.72 -4.14 -7.92
N LEU A 41 7.13 -2.95 -8.05
CA LEU A 41 7.75 -1.78 -8.66
C LEU A 41 8.94 -1.20 -7.86
N ASN A 42 9.17 -1.61 -6.61
CA ASN A 42 10.37 -1.22 -5.86
C ASN A 42 11.65 -1.80 -6.48
N TYR A 43 11.51 -2.85 -7.29
CA TYR A 43 12.62 -3.49 -7.99
C TYR A 43 12.75 -2.98 -9.42
N ARG A 44 13.94 -2.47 -9.78
CA ARG A 44 14.19 -1.92 -11.10
C ARG A 44 14.36 -3.01 -12.15
N THR A 45 14.91 -4.15 -11.75
CA THR A 45 15.20 -5.30 -12.61
C THR A 45 14.50 -6.55 -12.10
N ILE A 46 14.32 -7.52 -13.00
CA ILE A 46 13.80 -8.85 -12.64
C ILE A 46 14.79 -9.61 -11.75
N LYS A 47 16.09 -9.37 -11.93
CA LYS A 47 17.12 -9.97 -11.08
C LYS A 47 16.93 -9.56 -9.61
N GLU A 48 16.78 -8.26 -9.34
CA GLU A 48 16.49 -7.74 -7.99
C GLU A 48 15.20 -8.33 -7.40
N LEU A 49 14.14 -8.46 -8.20
CA LEU A 49 12.88 -9.06 -7.77
C LEU A 49 13.05 -10.54 -7.40
N LYS A 50 13.80 -11.31 -8.20
CA LYS A 50 14.12 -12.72 -7.91
C LYS A 50 14.94 -12.86 -6.63
N GLU A 51 15.95 -12.02 -6.44
CA GLU A 51 16.76 -12.00 -5.20
C GLU A 51 15.90 -11.72 -3.97
N ALA A 52 14.99 -10.75 -4.05
CA ALA A 52 14.06 -10.45 -2.97
C ALA A 52 13.13 -11.63 -2.65
N LEU A 53 12.59 -12.29 -3.67
CA LEU A 53 11.77 -13.50 -3.51
C LEU A 53 12.54 -14.62 -2.81
N LEU A 54 13.80 -14.86 -3.18
CA LEU A 54 14.65 -15.86 -2.54
C LEU A 54 14.91 -15.53 -1.05
N ILE A 55 15.27 -14.28 -0.75
CA ILE A 55 15.49 -13.82 0.63
C ILE A 55 14.23 -14.05 1.49
N LEU A 56 13.06 -13.67 0.99
CA LEU A 56 11.80 -13.80 1.72
C LEU A 56 11.42 -15.27 1.95
N LYS A 57 11.63 -16.14 0.96
CA LYS A 57 11.39 -17.58 1.09
C LYS A 57 12.30 -18.23 2.11
N GLN A 58 13.60 -17.92 2.08
CA GLN A 58 14.59 -18.46 3.01
C GLN A 58 14.33 -18.03 4.46
N ASN A 59 13.77 -16.83 4.66
CA ASN A 59 13.52 -16.27 5.99
C ASN A 59 12.06 -16.42 6.45
N LYS A 60 11.24 -17.21 5.74
CA LYS A 60 9.83 -17.37 6.08
C LYS A 60 9.64 -18.29 7.27
N PRO A 61 9.10 -17.82 8.41
CA PRO A 61 8.77 -18.64 9.55
C PRO A 61 7.47 -19.45 9.34
N LYS A 62 7.19 -20.40 10.23
CA LYS A 62 5.97 -21.24 10.20
C LYS A 62 4.68 -20.39 10.21
N HIS A 63 4.64 -19.31 10.97
CA HIS A 63 3.48 -18.41 11.13
C HIS A 63 3.81 -16.99 10.69
N GLY A 64 4.12 -16.84 9.41
CA GLY A 64 4.36 -15.58 8.74
C GLY A 64 4.07 -15.71 7.26
N ALA A 65 3.67 -14.64 6.62
CA ALA A 65 3.36 -14.63 5.20
C ALA A 65 3.96 -13.40 4.51
N PHE A 66 4.37 -13.58 3.25
CA PHE A 66 4.82 -12.46 2.43
C PHE A 66 4.09 -12.42 1.10
N GLY A 67 3.90 -11.21 0.61
CA GLY A 67 3.26 -10.96 -0.67
C GLY A 67 3.89 -9.81 -1.45
N PHE A 68 3.45 -9.68 -2.68
CA PHE A 68 3.84 -8.59 -3.55
C PHE A 68 2.62 -7.80 -4.02
N ASN A 69 2.75 -6.47 -4.06
CA ASN A 69 1.75 -5.63 -4.69
C ASN A 69 2.09 -5.44 -6.17
N LEU A 70 1.09 -5.67 -7.03
CA LEU A 70 1.15 -5.48 -8.47
C LEU A 70 0.21 -4.36 -8.91
N ILE A 71 0.76 -3.37 -9.58
CA ILE A 71 -0.03 -2.37 -10.28
C ILE A 71 -0.47 -2.97 -11.62
N VAL A 72 -1.77 -3.34 -11.71
CA VAL A 72 -2.34 -4.06 -12.87
C VAL A 72 -2.86 -3.12 -13.95
N ASN A 73 -2.46 -1.85 -13.92
CA ASN A 73 -2.81 -0.87 -14.95
C ASN A 73 -1.95 -1.08 -16.21
N LYS A 74 -2.56 -0.85 -17.39
CA LYS A 74 -1.86 -0.87 -18.69
C LYS A 74 -0.65 0.08 -18.80
N SER A 75 -0.55 1.07 -17.90
CA SER A 75 0.60 1.97 -17.80
C SER A 75 1.83 1.35 -17.12
N ASN A 76 1.70 0.18 -16.48
CA ASN A 76 2.84 -0.55 -15.92
C ASN A 76 3.44 -1.50 -16.97
N PRO A 77 4.55 -1.14 -17.64
CA PRO A 77 5.14 -1.98 -18.70
C PRO A 77 5.78 -3.25 -18.13
N LYS A 78 6.06 -3.29 -16.83
CA LYS A 78 6.68 -4.43 -16.14
C LYS A 78 5.67 -5.45 -15.62
N TYR A 79 4.38 -5.16 -15.67
CA TYR A 79 3.33 -5.95 -15.01
C TYR A 79 3.41 -7.44 -15.34
N LYS A 80 3.38 -7.78 -16.64
CA LYS A 80 3.38 -9.19 -17.06
C LYS A 80 4.64 -9.93 -16.63
N GLN A 81 5.79 -9.30 -16.77
CA GLN A 81 7.06 -9.89 -16.38
C GLN A 81 7.15 -10.10 -14.87
N GLN A 82 6.70 -9.13 -14.09
CA GLN A 82 6.64 -9.23 -12.63
C GLN A 82 5.65 -10.32 -12.17
N LEU A 83 4.45 -10.35 -12.76
CA LEU A 83 3.44 -11.36 -12.45
C LEU A 83 3.96 -12.78 -12.71
N ASN A 84 4.56 -13.02 -13.89
CA ASN A 84 5.10 -14.33 -14.25
C ASN A 84 6.18 -14.80 -13.27
N ILE A 85 7.14 -13.94 -12.94
CA ILE A 85 8.22 -14.28 -12.00
C ILE A 85 7.68 -14.54 -10.59
N ILE A 86 6.75 -13.73 -10.10
CA ILE A 86 6.15 -13.92 -8.78
C ILE A 86 5.37 -15.25 -8.73
N CYS A 87 4.62 -15.56 -9.79
CA CYS A 87 3.88 -16.83 -9.86
C CYS A 87 4.80 -18.05 -10.08
N GLU A 88 5.89 -17.91 -10.79
CA GLU A 88 6.90 -18.99 -11.00
C GLU A 88 7.64 -19.30 -9.69
N MET A 89 8.14 -18.24 -9.03
CA MET A 89 8.92 -18.41 -7.81
C MET A 89 8.04 -18.62 -6.57
N GLY A 90 6.80 -18.14 -6.56
CA GLY A 90 5.80 -18.30 -5.50
C GLY A 90 5.96 -17.30 -4.34
N CYS A 91 4.81 -16.87 -3.82
CA CYS A 91 4.62 -16.11 -2.59
C CYS A 91 3.29 -16.56 -1.95
N ASP A 92 2.95 -16.07 -0.76
CA ASP A 92 1.69 -16.45 -0.11
C ASP A 92 0.49 -15.72 -0.73
N PHE A 93 0.67 -14.44 -1.08
CA PHE A 93 -0.39 -13.64 -1.66
C PHE A 93 0.12 -12.53 -2.58
N ILE A 94 -0.76 -12.07 -3.44
CA ILE A 94 -0.57 -10.90 -4.30
C ILE A 94 -1.65 -9.88 -3.96
N ILE A 95 -1.28 -8.60 -3.78
CA ILE A 95 -2.21 -7.48 -3.72
C ILE A 95 -2.26 -6.81 -5.08
N THR A 96 -3.44 -6.66 -5.68
CA THR A 96 -3.62 -5.95 -6.94
C THR A 96 -4.18 -4.55 -6.72
N SER A 97 -3.61 -3.57 -7.40
CA SER A 97 -4.04 -2.16 -7.33
C SER A 97 -4.16 -1.55 -8.72
N LEU A 98 -5.06 -0.56 -8.87
CA LEU A 98 -5.16 0.33 -10.03
C LEU A 98 -5.43 -0.37 -11.38
N GLY A 99 -6.45 -1.23 -11.48
CA GLY A 99 -6.81 -1.79 -12.79
C GLY A 99 -7.72 -3.02 -12.73
N ASN A 100 -7.63 -3.87 -13.76
CA ASN A 100 -8.40 -5.12 -13.82
C ASN A 100 -7.52 -6.30 -13.37
N PRO A 101 -7.84 -6.98 -12.24
CA PRO A 101 -7.02 -8.06 -11.69
C PRO A 101 -7.24 -9.44 -12.36
N ALA A 102 -8.10 -9.57 -13.37
CA ALA A 102 -8.51 -10.86 -13.92
C ALA A 102 -7.33 -11.79 -14.30
N GLU A 103 -6.33 -11.27 -15.03
CA GLU A 103 -5.14 -12.04 -15.43
C GLU A 103 -4.31 -12.47 -14.22
N THR A 104 -4.16 -11.58 -13.21
CA THR A 104 -3.45 -11.92 -11.97
C THR A 104 -4.17 -13.02 -11.20
N ILE A 105 -5.50 -12.90 -11.03
CA ILE A 105 -6.31 -13.89 -10.32
C ILE A 105 -6.22 -15.27 -11.01
N GLN A 106 -6.38 -15.28 -12.33
CA GLN A 106 -6.33 -16.52 -13.11
C GLN A 106 -4.98 -17.22 -12.97
N LEU A 107 -3.86 -16.49 -13.16
CA LEU A 107 -2.53 -17.10 -13.11
C LEU A 107 -2.14 -17.49 -11.68
N ALA A 108 -2.36 -16.62 -10.70
CA ALA A 108 -2.03 -16.87 -9.28
C ALA A 108 -2.78 -18.10 -8.74
N LYS A 109 -4.04 -18.28 -9.13
CA LYS A 109 -4.86 -19.43 -8.73
C LYS A 109 -4.27 -20.76 -9.17
N THR A 110 -3.66 -20.84 -10.38
CA THR A 110 -2.98 -22.06 -10.85
C THR A 110 -1.74 -22.42 -10.02
N LYS A 111 -1.21 -21.47 -9.25
CA LYS A 111 -0.04 -21.62 -8.39
C LYS A 111 -0.36 -21.66 -6.88
N GLY A 112 -1.65 -21.69 -6.52
CA GLY A 112 -2.09 -21.69 -5.13
C GLY A 112 -1.83 -20.37 -4.38
N ILE A 113 -1.50 -19.30 -5.11
CA ILE A 113 -1.22 -17.97 -4.53
C ILE A 113 -2.54 -17.23 -4.33
N LYS A 114 -2.74 -16.66 -3.14
CA LYS A 114 -3.94 -15.87 -2.81
C LYS A 114 -3.89 -14.50 -3.48
N VAL A 115 -5.04 -14.00 -3.96
CA VAL A 115 -5.11 -12.66 -4.56
C VAL A 115 -6.09 -11.79 -3.77
N PHE A 116 -5.56 -10.68 -3.24
CA PHE A 116 -6.32 -9.65 -2.56
C PHE A 116 -6.39 -8.42 -3.47
N CYS A 117 -7.54 -7.75 -3.51
CA CYS A 117 -7.74 -6.64 -4.43
C CYS A 117 -8.08 -5.36 -3.68
N ASP A 118 -7.31 -4.29 -3.92
CA ASP A 118 -7.61 -2.95 -3.42
C ASP A 118 -8.88 -2.42 -4.08
N VAL A 119 -9.85 -2.03 -3.26
CA VAL A 119 -11.09 -1.40 -3.71
C VAL A 119 -11.46 -0.20 -2.85
N THR A 120 -12.17 0.76 -3.44
CA THR A 120 -12.63 1.98 -2.76
C THR A 120 -14.16 2.10 -2.72
N ASP A 121 -14.87 1.21 -3.41
CA ASP A 121 -16.32 1.24 -3.53
C ASP A 121 -16.93 -0.14 -3.82
N LEU A 122 -18.26 -0.21 -3.76
CA LEU A 122 -19.03 -1.45 -3.94
C LEU A 122 -18.87 -2.05 -5.34
N LYS A 123 -18.88 -1.22 -6.38
CA LYS A 123 -18.83 -1.68 -7.77
C LYS A 123 -17.55 -2.48 -8.04
N PHE A 124 -16.41 -1.96 -7.56
CA PHE A 124 -15.14 -2.68 -7.68
C PHE A 124 -15.08 -3.90 -6.76
N ALA A 125 -15.67 -3.84 -5.54
CA ALA A 125 -15.75 -4.98 -4.64
C ALA A 125 -16.49 -6.16 -5.28
N GLN A 126 -17.68 -5.94 -5.82
CA GLN A 126 -18.48 -6.96 -6.54
C GLN A 126 -17.72 -7.52 -7.75
N LYS A 127 -17.05 -6.63 -8.50
CA LYS A 127 -16.26 -7.05 -9.68
C LYS A 127 -15.13 -8.00 -9.30
N VAL A 128 -14.36 -7.68 -8.27
CA VAL A 128 -13.20 -8.51 -7.89
C VAL A 128 -13.64 -9.84 -7.26
N GLU A 129 -14.73 -9.84 -6.50
CA GLU A 129 -15.32 -11.06 -6.00
C GLU A 129 -15.82 -11.98 -7.13
N HIS A 130 -16.52 -11.42 -8.12
CA HIS A 130 -16.96 -12.17 -9.31
C HIS A 130 -15.80 -12.76 -10.11
N LEU A 131 -14.66 -12.06 -10.14
CA LEU A 131 -13.42 -12.56 -10.78
C LEU A 131 -12.71 -13.65 -9.97
N GLY A 132 -13.14 -13.92 -8.73
CA GLY A 132 -12.61 -14.96 -7.88
C GLY A 132 -11.42 -14.52 -7.01
N ALA A 133 -11.37 -13.25 -6.59
CA ALA A 133 -10.43 -12.79 -5.58
C ALA A 133 -10.64 -13.53 -4.24
N ASP A 134 -9.55 -13.78 -3.49
CA ASP A 134 -9.61 -14.45 -2.19
C ASP A 134 -10.01 -13.51 -1.05
N ALA A 135 -9.75 -12.21 -1.18
CA ALA A 135 -10.16 -11.16 -0.24
C ALA A 135 -10.21 -9.78 -0.91
N ILE A 136 -10.93 -8.87 -0.26
CA ILE A 136 -11.00 -7.45 -0.59
C ILE A 136 -10.14 -6.67 0.40
N ILE A 137 -9.29 -5.76 -0.07
CA ILE A 137 -8.69 -4.72 0.74
C ILE A 137 -9.51 -3.45 0.53
N ALA A 138 -10.32 -3.12 1.52
CA ALA A 138 -11.20 -1.95 1.51
C ALA A 138 -10.41 -0.69 1.90
N VAL A 139 -10.01 0.08 0.90
CA VAL A 139 -9.23 1.31 1.07
C VAL A 139 -10.16 2.45 1.43
N ASN A 140 -10.14 2.86 2.69
CA ASN A 140 -11.03 3.87 3.25
C ASN A 140 -10.45 5.30 3.13
N ASN A 141 -11.16 6.31 3.64
CA ASN A 141 -10.76 7.71 3.57
C ASN A 141 -9.64 8.13 4.55
N LEU A 142 -9.17 7.22 5.40
CA LEU A 142 -8.03 7.42 6.31
C LEU A 142 -6.76 6.72 5.80
N ALA A 143 -6.79 6.15 4.59
CA ALA A 143 -5.62 5.52 4.01
C ALA A 143 -4.55 6.55 3.61
N GLY A 144 -3.27 6.14 3.70
CA GLY A 144 -2.15 6.87 3.13
C GLY A 144 -2.04 6.65 1.62
N GLY A 145 -1.57 7.66 0.90
CA GLY A 145 -1.47 7.62 -0.56
C GLY A 145 -2.82 7.84 -1.26
N HIS A 146 -3.12 7.03 -2.26
CA HIS A 146 -4.41 7.08 -2.96
C HIS A 146 -5.50 6.46 -2.09
N ARG A 147 -6.35 7.28 -1.51
CA ARG A 147 -7.39 6.85 -0.57
C ARG A 147 -8.78 6.82 -1.20
N GLY A 148 -9.69 6.06 -0.55
CA GLY A 148 -11.11 6.10 -0.83
C GLY A 148 -11.80 7.37 -0.27
N HIS A 149 -13.13 7.41 -0.44
CA HIS A 149 -13.95 8.54 0.03
C HIS A 149 -14.81 8.17 1.25
N LEU A 150 -15.07 6.87 1.47
CA LEU A 150 -15.91 6.39 2.54
C LEU A 150 -15.13 6.15 3.82
N SER A 151 -15.77 6.42 4.97
CA SER A 151 -15.23 6.03 6.28
C SER A 151 -15.14 4.49 6.40
N PRO A 152 -14.29 3.95 7.29
CA PRO A 152 -14.18 2.50 7.49
C PRO A 152 -15.55 1.85 7.74
N ASN A 153 -16.35 2.40 8.64
CA ASN A 153 -17.67 1.89 8.98
C ASN A 153 -18.63 1.85 7.77
N LYS A 154 -18.71 2.98 7.04
CA LYS A 154 -19.60 3.05 5.87
C LYS A 154 -19.13 2.13 4.73
N LEU A 155 -17.83 1.99 4.54
CA LEU A 155 -17.26 1.15 3.49
C LEU A 155 -17.52 -0.34 3.76
N ILE A 156 -17.32 -0.82 5.01
CA ILE A 156 -17.60 -2.22 5.36
C ILE A 156 -19.09 -2.54 5.24
N GLN A 157 -19.97 -1.68 5.75
CA GLN A 157 -21.42 -1.87 5.63
C GLN A 157 -21.86 -1.97 4.16
N THR A 158 -21.34 -1.08 3.32
CA THR A 158 -21.65 -1.04 1.89
C THR A 158 -21.16 -2.31 1.17
N ILE A 159 -19.94 -2.78 1.43
CA ILE A 159 -19.37 -3.95 0.75
C ILE A 159 -20.02 -5.23 1.28
N LYS A 160 -20.18 -5.37 2.59
CA LYS A 160 -20.68 -6.58 3.24
C LYS A 160 -22.16 -6.88 2.93
N SER A 161 -22.91 -5.87 2.46
CA SER A 161 -24.30 -6.06 2.04
C SER A 161 -24.46 -7.04 0.86
N THR A 162 -23.43 -7.19 0.03
CA THR A 162 -23.48 -8.01 -1.19
C THR A 162 -22.30 -8.96 -1.36
N CYS A 163 -21.10 -8.59 -0.87
CA CYS A 163 -19.90 -9.42 -1.00
C CYS A 163 -19.74 -10.35 0.20
N LYS A 164 -19.31 -11.58 -0.06
CA LYS A 164 -19.17 -12.67 0.93
C LYS A 164 -17.71 -12.99 1.26
N ILE A 165 -16.77 -12.66 0.37
CA ILE A 165 -15.35 -12.91 0.62
C ILE A 165 -14.81 -12.02 1.74
N PRO A 166 -13.72 -12.41 2.44
CA PRO A 166 -13.11 -11.64 3.52
C PRO A 166 -12.77 -10.22 3.12
N ILE A 167 -13.04 -9.25 4.01
CA ILE A 167 -12.74 -7.82 3.80
C ILE A 167 -11.71 -7.39 4.82
N ILE A 168 -10.65 -6.75 4.35
CA ILE A 168 -9.51 -6.24 5.13
C ILE A 168 -9.57 -4.72 5.11
N SER A 169 -9.53 -4.06 6.27
CA SER A 169 -9.52 -2.58 6.34
C SER A 169 -8.15 -2.03 6.00
N ALA A 170 -8.08 -1.04 5.12
CA ALA A 170 -6.86 -0.29 4.83
C ALA A 170 -7.05 1.20 5.09
N GLY A 171 -6.30 1.72 6.08
CA GLY A 171 -6.29 3.13 6.48
C GLY A 171 -6.79 3.38 7.90
N GLY A 172 -6.13 4.33 8.59
CA GLY A 172 -6.54 4.83 9.89
C GLY A 172 -6.12 3.99 11.10
N VAL A 173 -5.34 2.94 10.92
CA VAL A 173 -4.93 2.05 12.01
C VAL A 173 -3.47 2.28 12.39
N SER A 174 -3.20 2.49 13.69
CA SER A 174 -1.85 2.73 14.25
C SER A 174 -1.66 2.22 15.68
N CYS A 175 -2.74 1.72 16.33
CA CYS A 175 -2.69 1.15 17.68
C CYS A 175 -3.70 0.00 17.84
N LYS A 176 -3.57 -0.75 18.94
CA LYS A 176 -4.41 -1.92 19.27
C LYS A 176 -5.90 -1.61 19.25
N SER A 177 -6.33 -0.55 19.92
CA SER A 177 -7.76 -0.19 20.00
C SER A 177 -8.39 0.03 18.62
N GLN A 178 -7.63 0.60 17.67
CA GLN A 178 -8.09 0.76 16.29
C GLN A 178 -8.14 -0.56 15.52
N VAL A 179 -7.23 -1.50 15.80
CA VAL A 179 -7.32 -2.87 15.25
C VAL A 179 -8.59 -3.54 15.76
N GLU A 180 -8.84 -3.47 17.08
CA GLU A 180 -10.04 -4.04 17.72
C GLU A 180 -11.32 -3.39 17.19
N GLU A 181 -11.34 -2.08 16.98
CA GLU A 181 -12.44 -1.35 16.36
C GLU A 181 -12.73 -1.91 14.95
N MET A 182 -11.72 -2.05 14.08
CA MET A 182 -11.94 -2.61 12.75
C MET A 182 -12.48 -4.04 12.81
N MET A 183 -11.96 -4.87 13.72
CA MET A 183 -12.46 -6.22 13.90
C MET A 183 -13.94 -6.24 14.39
N SER A 184 -14.33 -5.34 15.29
CA SER A 184 -15.72 -5.21 15.79
C SER A 184 -16.69 -4.76 14.71
N LEU A 185 -16.24 -3.94 13.75
CA LEU A 185 -17.02 -3.57 12.56
C LEU A 185 -17.24 -4.73 11.60
N GLY A 186 -16.52 -5.85 11.78
CA GLY A 186 -16.64 -7.07 10.99
C GLY A 186 -15.64 -7.21 9.86
N TYR A 187 -14.54 -6.48 9.88
CA TYR A 187 -13.40 -6.75 9.03
C TYR A 187 -12.69 -8.05 9.42
N SER A 188 -12.07 -8.70 8.48
CA SER A 188 -11.32 -9.96 8.69
C SER A 188 -9.86 -9.73 9.10
N GLY A 189 -9.40 -8.49 9.07
CA GLY A 189 -8.04 -8.02 9.39
C GLY A 189 -7.82 -6.59 8.95
N VAL A 190 -6.60 -6.11 9.14
CA VAL A 190 -6.18 -4.74 8.79
C VAL A 190 -4.91 -4.72 7.94
N SER A 191 -4.80 -3.74 7.04
CA SER A 191 -3.61 -3.43 6.26
C SER A 191 -3.06 -2.08 6.73
N VAL A 192 -1.88 -2.08 7.35
CA VAL A 192 -1.28 -0.94 8.06
C VAL A 192 -0.01 -0.50 7.32
N GLY A 193 0.05 0.76 6.93
CA GLY A 193 1.19 1.32 6.18
C GLY A 193 1.96 2.38 6.97
N SER A 194 1.40 3.58 7.11
CA SER A 194 2.12 4.78 7.56
C SER A 194 2.89 4.64 8.88
N PRO A 195 2.44 3.90 9.91
CA PRO A 195 3.24 3.68 11.11
C PRO A 195 4.58 2.99 10.84
N PHE A 196 4.66 2.15 9.80
CA PHE A 196 5.89 1.43 9.45
C PHE A 196 6.89 2.26 8.64
N ILE A 197 6.54 3.47 8.17
CA ILE A 197 7.47 4.36 7.46
C ILE A 197 8.65 4.71 8.37
N ALA A 198 8.37 5.05 9.65
CA ALA A 198 9.37 5.40 10.64
C ALA A 198 10.01 4.17 11.31
N SER A 199 10.03 3.00 10.64
CA SER A 199 10.72 1.84 11.20
C SER A 199 12.24 1.91 10.98
N ILE A 200 12.99 1.28 11.91
CA ILE A 200 14.46 1.15 11.82
C ILE A 200 14.83 0.41 10.54
N GLU A 201 14.07 -0.63 10.19
CA GLU A 201 14.30 -1.50 9.04
C GLU A 201 13.96 -0.86 7.69
N SER A 202 13.23 0.25 7.69
CA SER A 202 12.94 1.03 6.47
C SER A 202 14.20 1.74 5.98
N ASP A 203 14.44 1.71 4.67
CA ASP A 203 15.59 2.34 4.03
C ASP A 203 15.32 3.81 3.60
N VAL A 204 14.17 4.40 3.99
CA VAL A 204 13.89 5.82 3.72
C VAL A 204 14.80 6.73 4.54
N SER A 205 14.97 7.98 4.08
CA SER A 205 15.81 8.95 4.76
C SER A 205 15.36 9.23 6.19
N ILE A 206 16.29 9.63 7.04
CA ILE A 206 16.01 9.95 8.44
C ILE A 206 14.97 11.08 8.55
N GLU A 207 15.05 12.08 7.68
CA GLU A 207 14.15 13.22 7.67
C GLU A 207 12.70 12.80 7.36
N TYR A 208 12.50 11.77 6.52
CA TYR A 208 11.17 11.25 6.27
C TYR A 208 10.62 10.53 7.51
N LYS A 209 11.46 9.74 8.18
CA LYS A 209 11.08 9.09 9.46
C LYS A 209 10.74 10.11 10.53
N GLU A 210 11.60 11.15 10.70
CA GLU A 210 11.38 12.25 11.63
C GLU A 210 10.13 13.06 11.28
N ALA A 211 9.82 13.25 10.02
CA ALA A 211 8.57 13.88 9.63
C ALA A 211 7.35 13.05 10.05
N CYS A 212 7.41 11.71 9.96
CA CYS A 212 6.33 10.87 10.48
C CYS A 212 6.19 10.93 12.01
N VAL A 213 7.26 11.30 12.74
CA VAL A 213 7.26 11.48 14.20
C VAL A 213 6.79 12.89 14.60
N ASN A 214 7.21 13.91 13.86
CA ASN A 214 7.00 15.32 14.23
C ASN A 214 5.70 15.93 13.70
N PHE A 215 5.04 15.29 12.71
CA PHE A 215 3.77 15.71 12.15
C PHE A 215 2.66 14.74 12.57
N GLY A 216 1.43 15.26 12.70
CA GLY A 216 0.26 14.48 13.11
C GLY A 216 -0.79 14.36 12.02
N LYS A 217 -1.95 13.81 12.39
CA LYS A 217 -3.12 13.65 11.52
C LYS A 217 -3.58 14.96 10.87
N SER A 218 -3.52 16.07 11.60
CA SER A 218 -3.89 17.41 11.13
C SER A 218 -2.97 17.94 10.03
N ASP A 219 -1.76 17.40 9.93
CA ASP A 219 -0.77 17.80 8.93
C ASP A 219 -0.85 16.98 7.63
N ILE A 220 -1.79 16.05 7.55
CA ILE A 220 -1.97 15.26 6.32
C ILE A 220 -2.90 15.99 5.37
N VAL A 221 -2.38 16.31 4.19
CA VAL A 221 -3.13 17.02 3.13
C VAL A 221 -3.20 16.19 1.85
N MET A 222 -4.23 16.47 1.04
CA MET A 222 -4.38 15.86 -0.28
C MET A 222 -3.65 16.69 -1.33
N THR A 223 -2.87 16.04 -2.21
CA THR A 223 -2.26 16.71 -3.36
C THR A 223 -2.43 15.90 -4.64
N SER A 224 -2.61 16.58 -5.75
CA SER A 224 -2.61 15.99 -7.09
C SER A 224 -1.27 16.13 -7.81
N ARG A 225 -0.27 16.73 -7.15
CA ARG A 225 1.02 17.06 -7.79
C ARG A 225 1.92 15.85 -8.06
N ILE A 226 1.71 14.71 -7.40
CA ILE A 226 2.55 13.51 -7.58
C ILE A 226 2.19 12.77 -8.88
N SER A 227 0.94 12.34 -9.00
CA SER A 227 0.51 11.43 -10.08
C SER A 227 -0.62 12.00 -10.94
N GLY A 228 -1.07 13.23 -10.65
CA GLY A 228 -2.28 13.79 -11.23
C GLY A 228 -3.58 13.19 -10.66
N THR A 229 -3.45 12.21 -9.75
CA THR A 229 -4.54 11.62 -8.96
C THR A 229 -4.32 12.05 -7.51
N PRO A 230 -5.37 12.47 -6.78
CA PRO A 230 -5.23 12.90 -5.40
C PRO A 230 -4.61 11.81 -4.52
N CYS A 231 -3.58 12.17 -3.76
CA CYS A 231 -2.97 11.30 -2.74
C CYS A 231 -2.58 12.12 -1.52
N THR A 232 -2.45 11.47 -0.37
CA THR A 232 -2.12 12.10 0.90
C THR A 232 -0.61 12.25 1.08
N VAL A 233 -0.19 13.41 1.58
CA VAL A 233 1.20 13.73 1.92
C VAL A 233 1.26 14.50 3.23
N ILE A 234 2.43 14.50 3.87
CA ILE A 234 2.73 15.36 5.02
C ILE A 234 2.85 16.79 4.52
N ASN A 235 2.14 17.73 5.14
CA ASN A 235 2.11 19.16 4.81
C ASN A 235 3.37 19.89 5.34
N THR A 236 4.52 19.49 4.84
CA THR A 236 5.81 20.09 5.16
C THR A 236 5.89 21.56 4.71
N PRO A 237 6.86 22.35 5.22
CA PRO A 237 7.08 23.71 4.71
C PRO A 237 7.24 23.78 3.19
N TYR A 238 7.85 22.75 2.60
CA TYR A 238 7.94 22.64 1.14
C TYR A 238 6.58 22.46 0.47
N VAL A 239 5.72 21.57 0.99
CA VAL A 239 4.37 21.36 0.47
C VAL A 239 3.53 22.62 0.60
N LYS A 240 3.62 23.33 1.73
CA LYS A 240 2.96 24.63 1.93
C LYS A 240 3.40 25.63 0.88
N LYS A 241 4.71 25.71 0.58
CA LYS A 241 5.27 26.64 -0.41
C LYS A 241 4.81 26.35 -1.85
N ILE A 242 4.80 25.07 -2.27
CA ILE A 242 4.42 24.71 -3.65
C ILE A 242 2.90 24.59 -3.85
N GLY A 243 2.14 24.51 -2.76
CA GLY A 243 0.70 24.23 -2.77
C GLY A 243 0.36 22.78 -3.13
N THR A 244 -0.89 22.41 -2.92
CA THR A 244 -1.38 21.04 -3.11
C THR A 244 -2.04 20.81 -4.46
N GLU A 245 -2.40 21.89 -5.17
CA GLU A 245 -3.13 21.81 -6.42
C GLU A 245 -2.23 21.99 -7.65
N LEU A 246 -2.72 21.46 -8.76
CA LEU A 246 -2.11 21.65 -10.07
C LEU A 246 -2.26 23.08 -10.54
N SER A 247 -1.25 23.62 -11.23
CA SER A 247 -1.38 24.90 -11.94
C SER A 247 -2.50 24.85 -13.00
N GLY A 248 -3.03 26.00 -13.39
CA GLY A 248 -4.07 26.09 -14.42
C GLY A 248 -3.66 25.43 -15.75
N PHE A 249 -2.39 25.63 -16.14
CA PHE A 249 -1.79 25.02 -17.33
C PHE A 249 -1.77 23.48 -17.25
N GLU A 250 -1.33 22.93 -16.13
CA GLU A 250 -1.30 21.48 -15.89
C GLU A 250 -2.71 20.86 -15.87
N ARG A 251 -3.71 21.56 -15.31
CA ARG A 251 -5.12 21.14 -15.33
C ARG A 251 -5.66 21.08 -16.75
N TYR A 252 -5.31 22.05 -17.62
CA TYR A 252 -5.73 22.07 -19.01
C TYR A 252 -5.26 20.83 -19.76
N PHE A 253 -3.97 20.46 -19.66
CA PHE A 253 -3.44 19.26 -20.32
C PHE A 253 -4.07 17.97 -19.82
N LEU A 254 -4.37 17.86 -18.52
CA LEU A 254 -5.03 16.68 -17.96
C LEU A 254 -6.52 16.57 -18.31
N LYS A 255 -7.17 17.68 -18.67
CA LYS A 255 -8.57 17.68 -19.15
C LYS A 255 -8.69 17.44 -20.65
N HIS A 256 -7.65 17.71 -21.43
CA HIS A 256 -7.69 17.59 -22.89
C HIS A 256 -7.83 16.13 -23.34
N PRO A 257 -8.85 15.76 -24.14
CA PRO A 257 -9.16 14.36 -24.48
C PRO A 257 -8.00 13.58 -25.09
N LEU A 258 -7.26 14.21 -26.02
CA LEU A 258 -6.14 13.59 -26.74
C LEU A 258 -4.84 13.55 -25.92
N LEU A 259 -4.60 14.56 -25.09
CA LEU A 259 -3.36 14.70 -24.31
C LEU A 259 -3.41 14.06 -22.93
N LYS A 260 -4.61 13.80 -22.40
CA LYS A 260 -4.85 13.26 -21.07
C LYS A 260 -4.05 11.96 -20.76
N LYS A 261 -3.95 11.06 -21.75
CA LYS A 261 -3.23 9.80 -21.58
C LYS A 261 -1.72 10.03 -21.45
N TRP A 262 -1.16 10.85 -22.33
CA TRP A 262 0.26 11.22 -22.32
C TRP A 262 0.63 12.08 -21.11
N ALA A 263 -0.20 13.05 -20.75
CA ALA A 263 0.00 13.89 -19.57
C ALA A 263 -0.02 13.07 -18.28
N LYS A 264 -0.92 12.08 -18.14
CA LYS A 264 -0.95 11.17 -16.99
C LYS A 264 0.28 10.28 -16.94
N MET A 265 0.73 9.74 -18.09
CA MET A 265 1.91 8.88 -18.16
C MET A 265 3.18 9.67 -17.82
N LEU A 266 3.35 10.85 -18.38
CA LEU A 266 4.49 11.73 -18.09
C LEU A 266 4.53 12.13 -16.61
N ARG A 267 3.37 12.46 -16.02
CA ARG A 267 3.28 12.76 -14.58
C ARG A 267 3.56 11.57 -13.70
N PHE A 268 3.08 10.40 -14.07
CA PHE A 268 3.40 9.17 -13.33
C PHE A 268 4.92 8.92 -13.31
N ILE A 269 5.59 9.11 -14.45
CA ILE A 269 7.05 8.98 -14.56
C ILE A 269 7.75 10.06 -13.72
N LEU A 270 7.35 11.33 -13.87
CA LEU A 270 7.95 12.44 -13.11
C LEU A 270 7.66 12.31 -11.60
N GLY A 271 6.45 11.92 -11.22
CA GLY A 271 6.08 11.66 -9.84
C GLY A 271 6.85 10.49 -9.23
N SER A 272 7.05 9.42 -10.00
CA SER A 272 7.89 8.28 -9.58
C SER A 272 9.34 8.70 -9.35
N ILE A 273 9.90 9.57 -10.21
CA ILE A 273 11.25 10.14 -10.06
C ILE A 273 11.30 11.04 -8.82
N GLN A 274 10.28 11.86 -8.58
CA GLN A 274 10.21 12.73 -7.40
C GLN A 274 10.15 11.92 -6.10
N ILE A 275 9.31 10.88 -6.04
CA ILE A 275 9.22 9.98 -4.88
C ILE A 275 10.53 9.19 -4.71
N THR A 276 11.18 8.75 -5.81
CA THR A 276 12.47 8.06 -5.75
C THR A 276 13.56 8.97 -5.18
N ASN A 277 13.59 10.23 -5.59
CA ASN A 277 14.54 11.21 -5.05
C ASN A 277 14.20 11.57 -3.60
N ALA A 278 12.91 11.61 -3.24
CA ALA A 278 12.43 11.85 -1.89
C ALA A 278 12.84 10.73 -0.91
N ALA A 279 12.82 9.49 -1.36
CA ALA A 279 13.20 8.35 -0.53
C ALA A 279 14.71 8.18 -0.33
N LYS A 280 15.53 8.72 -1.26
CA LYS A 280 16.98 8.47 -1.32
C LYS A 280 17.88 9.69 -1.16
N LYS A 281 17.38 10.90 -1.33
CA LYS A 281 18.19 12.14 -1.24
C LYS A 281 17.47 13.18 -0.40
N VAL A 282 18.19 13.67 0.61
CA VAL A 282 17.78 14.78 1.45
C VAL A 282 17.71 16.07 0.62
N THR A 283 16.52 16.43 0.20
CA THR A 283 16.22 17.77 -0.27
C THR A 283 14.89 18.20 0.32
N TYR A 284 14.78 19.45 0.80
CA TYR A 284 13.47 20.02 1.21
C TYR A 284 12.47 20.13 0.04
N LYS A 285 12.76 19.50 -1.09
CA LYS A 285 11.89 19.41 -2.28
C LYS A 285 11.16 18.06 -2.35
N THR A 286 10.86 17.43 -1.22
CA THR A 286 10.32 16.07 -1.22
C THR A 286 8.88 16.02 -0.74
N LEU A 287 8.06 15.29 -1.49
CA LEU A 287 6.67 15.01 -1.14
C LEU A 287 6.62 13.66 -0.42
N TRP A 288 6.45 13.70 0.90
CA TRP A 288 6.42 12.49 1.74
C TRP A 288 4.99 11.98 1.87
N VAL A 289 4.75 10.81 1.28
CA VAL A 289 3.43 10.17 1.24
C VAL A 289 3.14 9.49 2.57
N ALA A 290 2.17 9.98 3.31
CA ALA A 290 1.71 9.35 4.55
C ALA A 290 0.20 9.53 4.73
N GLY A 291 -0.40 8.70 5.58
CA GLY A 291 -1.79 8.83 6.00
C GLY A 291 -1.93 9.32 7.44
N PRO A 292 -3.17 9.63 7.88
CA PRO A 292 -3.44 10.11 9.24
C PRO A 292 -2.97 9.18 10.36
N SER A 293 -2.71 7.92 10.07
CA SER A 293 -2.23 6.93 11.05
C SER A 293 -0.78 7.14 11.51
N ILE A 294 -0.07 8.19 11.04
CA ILE A 294 1.19 8.64 11.68
C ILE A 294 0.98 9.22 13.07
N GLU A 295 -0.24 9.62 13.45
CA GLU A 295 -0.60 10.26 14.72
C GLU A 295 -0.01 9.60 15.98
N ASN A 296 0.09 8.26 15.96
CA ASN A 296 0.64 7.50 17.09
C ASN A 296 2.11 7.10 16.88
N THR A 297 2.80 7.72 15.92
CA THR A 297 4.23 7.49 15.68
C THR A 297 5.03 8.53 16.45
N THR A 298 5.45 8.20 17.69
CA THR A 298 6.12 9.12 18.61
C THR A 298 7.63 9.06 18.56
N LYS A 299 8.19 8.04 17.91
CA LYS A 299 9.64 7.83 17.75
C LYS A 299 9.91 6.85 16.59
N ILE A 300 11.16 6.79 16.15
CA ILE A 300 11.64 5.77 15.23
C ILE A 300 11.81 4.46 16.00
N GLU A 301 11.09 3.41 15.61
CA GLU A 301 11.00 2.13 16.32
C GLU A 301 11.30 0.96 15.37
N SER A 302 11.64 -0.21 15.92
CA SER A 302 11.70 -1.43 15.11
C SER A 302 10.30 -1.87 14.66
N VAL A 303 10.23 -2.60 13.54
CA VAL A 303 8.98 -3.24 13.07
C VAL A 303 8.33 -4.06 14.18
N LYS A 304 9.13 -4.77 15.00
CA LYS A 304 8.63 -5.50 16.17
C LYS A 304 7.92 -4.60 17.19
N GLN A 305 8.50 -3.46 17.54
CA GLN A 305 7.89 -2.53 18.49
C GLN A 305 6.59 -1.93 17.96
N ILE A 306 6.55 -1.60 16.65
CA ILE A 306 5.34 -1.12 15.99
C ILE A 306 4.25 -2.20 16.04
N ILE A 307 4.59 -3.47 15.74
CA ILE A 307 3.64 -4.58 15.82
C ILE A 307 3.12 -4.74 17.26
N ASN A 308 3.98 -4.69 18.27
CA ASN A 308 3.56 -4.80 19.68
C ASN A 308 2.55 -3.73 20.10
N ARG A 309 2.59 -2.54 19.46
CA ARG A 309 1.59 -1.48 19.68
C ARG A 309 0.25 -1.78 18.99
N LEU A 310 0.24 -2.67 17.99
CA LEU A 310 -0.96 -3.02 17.21
C LEU A 310 -1.70 -4.27 17.74
N ILE A 311 -1.08 -5.06 18.61
CA ILE A 311 -1.61 -6.35 19.13
C ILE A 311 -2.04 -6.33 20.59
#